data_0870e556e5c656efa2ede48f563f573f
#
_entry.id   0870e556e5c656efa2ede48f563f573f
#
_cell.length_a   1.000
_cell.length_b   1.000
_cell.length_c   1.000
_cell.angle_alpha   90.00
_cell.angle_beta   90.00
_cell.angle_gamma   90.00
#
_symmetry.space_group_name_H-M   'P 1'
#
loop_
_entity.id
_entity.type
_entity.pdbx_description
1 polymer ?
#
loop_
_entity_poly.entity_id
_entity_poly.type
_entity_poly.pdbx_seq_one_letter_code
_entity_poly.pdbx_strand_id
1 'polypeptide(L)'
;MNRQKSFENEKPTLYLVPTPIGNLNEMTPRAIDILNSVDVIACEDTRNSGQLLKHFGISKRLIAYQNFNEASSTKGIINLLSQGNNVALISDAGYPLINDPGQRVVSEVTALGYNVVPISGCSAFLNALVASGLIAQPFIFIGFLPPSTHDCVKKLRLYQSYPMTLIMYEAPHRIEKMLQSCLDVLGDRHICIARELTKVHEEFIRGTISKILPIASELKGEIVVVIEGNQDDYEKDVDMGQILNMVNTSIESGMSTSAAIKEVAKQTGISKNQIYDLVHGKTDQKGVC
;
A
#
# COMPACT_ATOMS: atom_id res chain seq x y z
N MET A 1 -7.95 26.24 -6.23
CA MET A 1 -8.65 24.94 -6.38
C MET A 1 -8.52 24.51 -7.85
N ASN A 2 -7.97 23.33 -8.13
CA ASN A 2 -7.92 22.77 -9.47
C ASN A 2 -8.98 21.65 -9.55
N ARG A 3 -9.88 21.70 -10.58
CA ARG A 3 -10.90 20.68 -10.82
C ARG A 3 -10.67 20.11 -12.22
N GLN A 4 -10.34 18.82 -12.27
CA GLN A 4 -10.15 18.10 -13.52
C GLN A 4 -11.40 17.28 -13.89
N LYS A 5 -11.87 17.44 -15.12
CA LYS A 5 -12.88 16.58 -15.76
C LYS A 5 -12.22 15.98 -16.98
N SER A 6 -11.54 14.88 -16.81
CA SER A 6 -10.56 14.33 -17.76
C SER A 6 -11.10 14.03 -19.17
N PHE A 7 -12.39 13.76 -19.29
CA PHE A 7 -13.04 13.38 -20.56
C PHE A 7 -14.05 14.40 -21.07
N GLU A 8 -14.15 15.57 -20.39
CA GLU A 8 -15.05 16.66 -20.79
C GLU A 8 -14.26 17.89 -21.33
N ASN A 9 -12.95 17.75 -21.52
CA ASN A 9 -12.10 18.80 -22.07
C ASN A 9 -11.10 18.19 -23.06
N GLU A 10 -10.62 19.01 -24.00
CA GLU A 10 -9.65 18.61 -25.03
C GLU A 10 -8.19 18.86 -24.62
N LYS A 11 -7.91 18.98 -23.31
CA LYS A 11 -6.56 19.23 -22.83
C LYS A 11 -5.66 18.02 -23.02
N PRO A 12 -4.41 18.25 -23.40
CA PRO A 12 -3.40 17.21 -23.43
C PRO A 12 -3.30 16.49 -22.08
N THR A 13 -3.11 15.19 -22.15
CA THR A 13 -3.23 14.30 -20.98
C THR A 13 -1.96 13.50 -20.77
N LEU A 14 -1.51 13.47 -19.51
CA LEU A 14 -0.55 12.49 -19.00
C LEU A 14 -1.31 11.27 -18.47
N TYR A 15 -1.16 10.13 -19.13
CA TYR A 15 -1.71 8.85 -18.67
C TYR A 15 -0.68 8.10 -17.83
N LEU A 16 -1.09 7.63 -16.66
CA LEU A 16 -0.29 6.76 -15.82
C LEU A 16 -0.76 5.32 -16.06
N VAL A 17 0.04 4.54 -16.76
CA VAL A 17 -0.38 3.21 -17.24
C VAL A 17 0.46 2.13 -16.55
N PRO A 18 -0.16 1.31 -15.69
CA PRO A 18 0.53 0.19 -15.07
C PRO A 18 0.81 -0.91 -16.09
N THR A 19 1.94 -1.58 -15.92
CA THR A 19 2.39 -2.71 -16.73
C THR A 19 2.28 -4.03 -15.95
N PRO A 20 2.28 -5.18 -16.63
CA PRO A 20 2.25 -6.49 -15.98
C PRO A 20 3.41 -6.68 -14.99
N ILE A 21 3.14 -7.38 -13.90
CA ILE A 21 4.13 -7.70 -12.86
C ILE A 21 4.71 -9.13 -12.99
N GLY A 22 4.40 -9.82 -14.08
CA GLY A 22 4.88 -11.17 -14.33
C GLY A 22 4.06 -11.93 -15.38
N ASN A 23 2.78 -11.58 -15.53
CA ASN A 23 1.88 -12.23 -16.48
C ASN A 23 1.34 -11.21 -17.51
N LEU A 24 1.75 -11.35 -18.76
CA LEU A 24 1.35 -10.46 -19.84
C LEU A 24 -0.16 -10.40 -20.06
N ASN A 25 -0.90 -11.48 -19.72
CA ASN A 25 -2.35 -11.52 -19.84
C ASN A 25 -3.09 -10.58 -18.85
N GLU A 26 -2.37 -10.02 -17.87
CA GLU A 26 -2.93 -9.04 -16.94
C GLU A 26 -2.88 -7.59 -17.48
N MET A 27 -2.34 -7.39 -18.67
CA MET A 27 -2.43 -6.09 -19.34
C MET A 27 -3.89 -5.82 -19.72
N THR A 28 -4.47 -4.75 -19.17
CA THR A 28 -5.87 -4.47 -19.42
C THR A 28 -6.12 -3.99 -20.85
N PRO A 29 -7.27 -4.31 -21.50
CA PRO A 29 -7.60 -3.79 -22.83
C PRO A 29 -7.52 -2.26 -22.89
N ARG A 30 -8.01 -1.56 -21.86
CA ARG A 30 -7.93 -0.10 -21.78
C ARG A 30 -6.50 0.43 -21.74
N ALA A 31 -5.58 -0.26 -21.08
CA ALA A 31 -4.16 0.12 -21.07
C ALA A 31 -3.58 0.01 -22.50
N ILE A 32 -3.89 -1.07 -23.21
CA ILE A 32 -3.48 -1.28 -24.60
C ILE A 32 -4.05 -0.18 -25.51
N ASP A 33 -5.34 0.14 -25.39
CA ASP A 33 -5.99 1.20 -26.19
C ASP A 33 -5.35 2.57 -25.93
N ILE A 34 -5.08 2.91 -24.67
CA ILE A 34 -4.42 4.18 -24.32
C ILE A 34 -3.00 4.24 -24.89
N LEU A 35 -2.20 3.17 -24.72
CA LEU A 35 -0.85 3.13 -25.27
C LEU A 35 -0.82 3.22 -26.80
N ASN A 36 -1.88 2.74 -27.48
CA ASN A 36 -2.05 2.92 -28.92
C ASN A 36 -2.52 4.33 -29.31
N SER A 37 -3.21 5.04 -28.43
CA SER A 37 -3.78 6.37 -28.73
C SER A 37 -2.84 7.53 -28.46
N VAL A 38 -1.90 7.40 -27.50
CA VAL A 38 -0.96 8.49 -27.13
C VAL A 38 0.08 8.74 -28.22
N ASP A 39 0.67 9.93 -28.19
CA ASP A 39 1.71 10.34 -29.16
C ASP A 39 3.10 9.84 -28.74
N VAL A 40 3.37 9.80 -27.43
CA VAL A 40 4.66 9.43 -26.85
C VAL A 40 4.47 8.59 -25.59
N ILE A 41 5.33 7.61 -25.40
CA ILE A 41 5.41 6.82 -24.17
C ILE A 41 6.73 7.12 -23.46
N ALA A 42 6.63 7.57 -22.21
CA ALA A 42 7.75 7.76 -21.29
C ALA A 42 7.90 6.49 -20.43
N CYS A 43 9.11 5.98 -20.29
CA CYS A 43 9.37 4.71 -19.57
C CYS A 43 10.75 4.72 -18.91
N GLU A 44 10.97 3.87 -17.91
CA GLU A 44 12.22 3.79 -17.19
C GLU A 44 13.33 3.16 -18.04
N ASP A 45 13.11 1.96 -18.57
CA ASP A 45 14.02 1.32 -19.53
C ASP A 45 13.31 1.14 -20.89
N THR A 46 13.77 1.87 -21.90
CA THR A 46 13.21 1.83 -23.26
C THR A 46 13.38 0.49 -23.95
N ARG A 47 14.32 -0.35 -23.52
CA ARG A 47 14.54 -1.70 -24.07
C ARG A 47 13.49 -2.67 -23.54
N ASN A 48 13.31 -2.71 -22.22
CA ASN A 48 12.31 -3.56 -21.56
C ASN A 48 10.90 -3.16 -22.02
N SER A 49 10.58 -1.89 -21.93
CA SER A 49 9.29 -1.35 -22.40
C SER A 49 9.06 -1.58 -23.88
N GLY A 50 10.11 -1.46 -24.73
CA GLY A 50 10.02 -1.75 -26.15
C GLY A 50 9.66 -3.20 -26.45
N GLN A 51 10.16 -4.18 -25.68
CA GLN A 51 9.79 -5.59 -25.82
C GLN A 51 8.31 -5.81 -25.41
N LEU A 52 7.87 -5.24 -24.30
CA LEU A 52 6.48 -5.30 -23.84
C LEU A 52 5.53 -4.75 -24.90
N LEU A 53 5.80 -3.54 -25.38
CA LEU A 53 4.96 -2.86 -26.37
C LEU A 53 4.91 -3.65 -27.70
N LYS A 54 6.04 -4.19 -28.13
CA LYS A 54 6.10 -5.06 -29.32
C LYS A 54 5.23 -6.31 -29.19
N HIS A 55 5.18 -6.91 -27.98
CA HIS A 55 4.31 -8.07 -27.72
C HIS A 55 2.83 -7.74 -27.97
N PHE A 56 2.39 -6.52 -27.61
CA PHE A 56 1.03 -6.05 -27.82
C PHE A 56 0.80 -5.34 -29.17
N GLY A 57 1.78 -5.40 -30.07
CA GLY A 57 1.67 -4.76 -31.39
C GLY A 57 1.67 -3.22 -31.35
N ILE A 58 2.13 -2.61 -30.25
CA ILE A 58 2.17 -1.16 -30.07
C ILE A 58 3.48 -0.60 -30.61
N SER A 59 3.39 0.33 -31.58
CA SER A 59 4.55 1.01 -32.17
C SER A 59 4.43 2.53 -31.93
N LYS A 60 5.15 3.02 -30.92
CA LYS A 60 5.14 4.43 -30.49
C LYS A 60 6.55 4.93 -30.20
N ARG A 61 6.72 6.25 -30.27
CA ARG A 61 7.95 6.92 -29.84
C ARG A 61 8.14 6.70 -28.34
N LEU A 62 9.31 6.17 -27.94
CA LEU A 62 9.71 6.02 -26.55
C LEU A 62 10.68 7.13 -26.14
N ILE A 63 10.53 7.62 -24.90
CA ILE A 63 11.48 8.51 -24.25
C ILE A 63 11.82 7.97 -22.86
N ALA A 64 13.08 8.14 -22.44
CA ALA A 64 13.51 7.70 -21.13
C ALA A 64 13.03 8.67 -20.02
N TYR A 65 12.50 8.11 -18.93
CA TYR A 65 12.13 8.83 -17.72
C TYR A 65 12.66 8.07 -16.49
N GLN A 66 13.78 8.52 -15.94
CA GLN A 66 14.55 7.81 -14.91
C GLN A 66 14.81 8.72 -13.72
N ASN A 67 15.04 8.14 -12.54
CA ASN A 67 15.29 8.88 -11.30
C ASN A 67 16.42 9.90 -11.42
N PHE A 68 17.55 9.55 -12.05
CA PHE A 68 18.72 10.43 -12.14
C PHE A 68 18.53 11.60 -13.12
N ASN A 69 17.56 11.55 -14.03
CA ASN A 69 17.27 12.63 -14.99
C ASN A 69 15.83 13.18 -14.86
N GLU A 70 15.13 12.86 -13.77
CA GLU A 70 13.70 13.16 -13.57
C GLU A 70 13.37 14.64 -13.84
N ALA A 71 14.22 15.57 -13.40
CA ALA A 71 14.00 17.01 -13.60
C ALA A 71 14.01 17.43 -15.08
N SER A 72 14.94 16.93 -15.88
CA SER A 72 15.02 17.23 -17.31
C SER A 72 13.95 16.52 -18.12
N SER A 73 13.68 15.26 -17.78
CA SER A 73 12.63 14.45 -18.41
C SER A 73 11.23 15.00 -18.12
N THR A 74 10.97 15.51 -16.90
CA THR A 74 9.73 16.21 -16.56
C THR A 74 9.51 17.43 -17.46
N LYS A 75 10.53 18.27 -17.66
CA LYS A 75 10.44 19.41 -18.59
C LYS A 75 10.14 18.96 -20.02
N GLY A 76 10.74 17.85 -20.46
CA GLY A 76 10.47 17.25 -21.76
C GLY A 76 9.01 16.83 -21.93
N ILE A 77 8.42 16.17 -20.93
CA ILE A 77 7.00 15.77 -20.94
C ILE A 77 6.10 17.02 -20.96
N ILE A 78 6.37 18.02 -20.11
CA ILE A 78 5.59 19.27 -20.09
C ILE A 78 5.64 19.98 -21.45
N ASN A 79 6.80 20.00 -22.11
CA ASN A 79 6.92 20.57 -23.45
C ASN A 79 6.10 19.79 -24.48
N LEU A 80 6.05 18.46 -24.42
CA LEU A 80 5.19 17.64 -25.28
C LEU A 80 3.70 17.95 -25.05
N LEU A 81 3.26 18.02 -23.80
CA LEU A 81 1.90 18.39 -23.44
C LEU A 81 1.54 19.81 -23.94
N SER A 82 2.48 20.79 -23.82
CA SER A 82 2.25 22.16 -24.31
C SER A 82 2.12 22.26 -25.84
N GLN A 83 2.62 21.27 -26.56
CA GLN A 83 2.49 21.12 -28.01
C GLN A 83 1.21 20.36 -28.45
N GLY A 84 0.36 20.00 -27.49
CA GLY A 84 -0.89 19.29 -27.76
C GLY A 84 -0.76 17.76 -27.75
N ASN A 85 0.42 17.19 -27.44
CA ASN A 85 0.61 15.75 -27.43
C ASN A 85 0.06 15.10 -26.15
N ASN A 86 -0.51 13.92 -26.27
CA ASN A 86 -0.81 13.04 -25.15
C ASN A 86 0.40 12.15 -24.84
N VAL A 87 0.72 11.97 -23.56
CA VAL A 87 1.87 11.19 -23.10
C VAL A 87 1.41 10.09 -22.15
N ALA A 88 1.88 8.86 -22.33
CA ALA A 88 1.76 7.81 -21.32
C ALA A 88 3.07 7.68 -20.54
N LEU A 89 2.99 7.57 -19.22
CA LEU A 89 4.08 7.17 -18.35
C LEU A 89 3.85 5.73 -17.92
N ILE A 90 4.82 4.85 -18.16
CA ILE A 90 4.81 3.46 -17.75
C ILE A 90 6.05 3.15 -16.90
N SER A 91 5.95 2.17 -16.01
CA SER A 91 7.07 1.57 -15.28
C SER A 91 7.48 0.24 -15.89
N ASP A 92 8.56 -0.35 -15.42
CA ASP A 92 8.98 -1.69 -15.86
C ASP A 92 8.01 -2.77 -15.35
N ALA A 93 7.41 -2.59 -14.14
CA ALA A 93 6.43 -3.51 -13.58
C ALA A 93 5.45 -2.79 -12.62
N GLY A 94 4.15 -2.97 -12.81
CA GLY A 94 3.12 -2.35 -11.95
C GLY A 94 2.88 -0.89 -12.26
N TYR A 95 2.48 -0.13 -11.24
CA TYR A 95 2.16 1.30 -11.37
C TYR A 95 3.42 2.17 -11.37
N PRO A 96 3.55 3.11 -12.34
CA PRO A 96 4.52 4.18 -12.20
C PRO A 96 4.26 4.97 -10.90
N LEU A 97 5.27 5.63 -10.33
CA LEU A 97 5.28 6.33 -9.05
C LEU A 97 5.32 5.41 -7.80
N ILE A 98 4.97 4.16 -7.92
CA ILE A 98 5.00 3.23 -6.78
C ILE A 98 6.37 2.54 -6.72
N ASN A 99 7.31 3.10 -6.00
CA ASN A 99 8.76 2.83 -5.96
C ASN A 99 9.52 3.16 -7.25
N ASP A 100 8.85 3.81 -8.20
CA ASP A 100 9.36 4.23 -9.49
C ASP A 100 9.34 5.76 -9.61
N PRO A 101 10.09 6.37 -10.54
CA PRO A 101 10.02 7.80 -10.78
C PRO A 101 8.64 8.24 -11.30
N GLY A 102 8.27 9.51 -11.06
CA GLY A 102 7.02 10.07 -11.60
C GLY A 102 6.31 11.05 -10.68
N GLN A 103 6.62 11.08 -9.38
CA GLN A 103 6.00 12.01 -8.44
C GLN A 103 6.13 13.47 -8.91
N ARG A 104 7.30 13.83 -9.41
CA ARG A 104 7.59 15.18 -9.86
C ARG A 104 6.77 15.57 -11.08
N VAL A 105 6.73 14.73 -12.12
CA VAL A 105 6.00 15.04 -13.35
C VAL A 105 4.50 15.15 -13.09
N VAL A 106 3.92 14.29 -12.27
CA VAL A 106 2.51 14.36 -11.89
C VAL A 106 2.21 15.67 -11.15
N SER A 107 3.06 16.06 -10.20
CA SER A 107 2.90 17.31 -9.44
C SER A 107 2.97 18.54 -10.37
N GLU A 108 3.98 18.63 -11.23
CA GLU A 108 4.20 19.78 -12.12
C GLU A 108 3.10 19.84 -13.23
N VAL A 109 2.74 18.72 -13.84
CA VAL A 109 1.67 18.62 -14.85
C VAL A 109 0.33 19.05 -14.29
N THR A 110 0.01 18.59 -13.06
CA THR A 110 -1.22 18.97 -12.34
C THR A 110 -1.23 20.47 -12.01
N ALA A 111 -0.10 21.01 -11.54
CA ALA A 111 0.02 22.44 -11.23
C ALA A 111 -0.17 23.34 -12.46
N LEU A 112 0.24 22.88 -13.64
CA LEU A 112 0.04 23.56 -14.93
C LEU A 112 -1.38 23.39 -15.50
N GLY A 113 -2.23 22.61 -14.86
CA GLY A 113 -3.64 22.42 -15.22
C GLY A 113 -3.86 21.48 -16.42
N TYR A 114 -2.89 20.65 -16.79
CA TYR A 114 -3.08 19.54 -17.72
C TYR A 114 -3.80 18.37 -17.02
N ASN A 115 -4.37 17.47 -17.81
CA ASN A 115 -4.99 16.27 -17.27
C ASN A 115 -3.95 15.23 -16.85
N VAL A 116 -4.17 14.57 -15.70
CA VAL A 116 -3.46 13.35 -15.29
C VAL A 116 -4.49 12.26 -15.10
N VAL A 117 -4.39 11.17 -15.86
CA VAL A 117 -5.38 10.08 -15.85
C VAL A 117 -4.71 8.75 -15.49
N PRO A 118 -5.02 8.17 -14.33
CA PRO A 118 -4.57 6.83 -13.98
C PRO A 118 -5.40 5.78 -14.71
N ILE A 119 -4.73 4.75 -15.21
CA ILE A 119 -5.36 3.58 -15.79
C ILE A 119 -5.29 2.44 -14.75
N SER A 120 -6.39 1.71 -14.55
CA SER A 120 -6.42 0.57 -13.64
C SER A 120 -5.59 -0.59 -14.18
N GLY A 121 -4.87 -1.30 -13.29
CA GLY A 121 -4.06 -2.45 -13.69
C GLY A 121 -3.30 -3.10 -12.53
N CYS A 122 -2.22 -3.79 -12.83
CA CYS A 122 -1.46 -4.64 -11.93
C CYS A 122 -0.83 -3.89 -10.75
N SER A 123 -0.88 -4.51 -9.58
CA SER A 123 -0.26 -3.98 -8.35
C SER A 123 0.17 -5.10 -7.44
N ALA A 124 1.48 -5.31 -7.28
CA ALA A 124 2.00 -6.41 -6.47
C ALA A 124 1.56 -6.31 -5.00
N PHE A 125 1.64 -5.13 -4.39
CA PHE A 125 1.29 -4.96 -2.98
C PHE A 125 -0.20 -5.18 -2.70
N LEU A 126 -1.10 -4.78 -3.60
CA LEU A 126 -2.53 -5.03 -3.45
C LEU A 126 -2.86 -6.51 -3.63
N ASN A 127 -2.27 -7.19 -4.63
CA ASN A 127 -2.45 -8.61 -4.84
C ASN A 127 -1.97 -9.42 -3.61
N ALA A 128 -0.80 -9.05 -3.06
CA ALA A 128 -0.29 -9.67 -1.84
C ALA A 128 -1.22 -9.44 -0.65
N LEU A 129 -1.71 -8.21 -0.44
CA LEU A 129 -2.59 -7.85 0.67
C LEU A 129 -3.90 -8.65 0.64
N VAL A 130 -4.61 -8.64 -0.48
CA VAL A 130 -5.94 -9.30 -0.58
C VAL A 130 -5.86 -10.82 -0.48
N ALA A 131 -4.69 -11.39 -0.82
CA ALA A 131 -4.45 -12.83 -0.72
C ALA A 131 -3.71 -13.22 0.58
N SER A 132 -3.29 -12.28 1.42
CA SER A 132 -2.48 -12.55 2.62
C SER A 132 -3.20 -13.37 3.69
N GLY A 133 -4.53 -13.19 3.84
CA GLY A 133 -5.32 -13.69 4.96
C GLY A 133 -5.25 -12.80 6.21
N LEU A 134 -4.57 -11.65 6.14
CA LEU A 134 -4.51 -10.64 7.20
C LEU A 134 -5.56 -9.55 6.99
N ILE A 135 -5.76 -8.69 7.99
CA ILE A 135 -6.72 -7.57 7.91
C ILE A 135 -6.31 -6.63 6.78
N ALA A 136 -7.17 -6.51 5.77
CA ALA A 136 -6.87 -5.72 4.59
C ALA A 136 -7.09 -4.20 4.77
N GLN A 137 -7.79 -3.77 5.81
CA GLN A 137 -8.11 -2.36 6.08
C GLN A 137 -8.13 -2.06 7.58
N PRO A 138 -7.46 -0.99 8.03
CA PRO A 138 -6.54 -0.14 7.28
C PRO A 138 -5.17 -0.80 7.06
N PHE A 139 -4.40 -0.32 6.08
CA PHE A 139 -3.04 -0.78 5.82
C PHE A 139 -2.08 0.40 5.55
N ILE A 140 -0.77 0.13 5.67
CA ILE A 140 0.31 1.06 5.34
C ILE A 140 1.23 0.37 4.35
N PHE A 141 1.38 0.95 3.15
CA PHE A 141 2.42 0.54 2.21
C PHE A 141 3.69 1.37 2.45
N ILE A 142 4.79 0.68 2.73
CA ILE A 142 6.08 1.31 3.12
C ILE A 142 7.07 1.34 1.95
N GLY A 143 6.90 0.46 0.95
CA GLY A 143 7.88 0.21 -0.09
C GLY A 143 9.07 -0.58 0.42
N PHE A 144 10.28 -0.32 -0.09
CA PHE A 144 11.50 -0.95 0.40
C PHE A 144 11.99 -0.31 1.70
N LEU A 145 12.39 -1.16 2.65
CA LEU A 145 13.10 -0.69 3.84
C LEU A 145 14.56 -0.31 3.49
N PRO A 146 15.17 0.62 4.25
CA PRO A 146 16.58 0.96 4.07
C PRO A 146 17.50 -0.28 4.16
N PRO A 147 18.58 -0.35 3.36
CA PRO A 147 19.47 -1.51 3.32
C PRO A 147 20.33 -1.67 4.59
N SER A 148 20.62 -0.58 5.29
CA SER A 148 21.35 -0.59 6.57
C SER A 148 20.43 -1.11 7.68
N THR A 149 20.90 -2.06 8.51
CA THR A 149 20.13 -2.57 9.66
C THR A 149 19.72 -1.46 10.61
N HIS A 150 20.62 -0.51 10.88
CA HIS A 150 20.34 0.63 11.76
C HIS A 150 19.16 1.46 11.26
N ASP A 151 19.16 1.83 9.97
CA ASP A 151 18.11 2.66 9.39
C ASP A 151 16.81 1.86 9.19
N CYS A 152 16.92 0.55 8.89
CA CYS A 152 15.79 -0.37 8.84
C CYS A 152 15.07 -0.42 10.20
N VAL A 153 15.79 -0.68 11.29
CA VAL A 153 15.26 -0.68 12.66
C VAL A 153 14.66 0.68 13.02
N LYS A 154 15.35 1.78 12.70
CA LYS A 154 14.84 3.13 12.93
C LYS A 154 13.51 3.38 12.18
N LYS A 155 13.41 2.91 10.95
CA LYS A 155 12.19 3.03 10.14
C LYS A 155 11.07 2.16 10.69
N LEU A 156 11.34 0.90 11.07
CA LEU A 156 10.34 -0.03 11.63
C LEU A 156 9.76 0.48 12.96
N ARG A 157 10.56 1.10 13.81
CA ARG A 157 10.10 1.69 15.10
C ARG A 157 8.98 2.72 14.90
N LEU A 158 8.92 3.41 13.77
CA LEU A 158 7.84 4.36 13.46
C LEU A 158 6.47 3.67 13.33
N TYR A 159 6.47 2.38 13.03
CA TYR A 159 5.26 1.59 12.78
C TYR A 159 4.97 0.56 13.88
N GLN A 160 5.83 0.49 14.89
CA GLN A 160 5.77 -0.56 15.93
C GLN A 160 4.41 -0.60 16.66
N SER A 161 3.84 0.55 16.98
CA SER A 161 2.56 0.66 17.70
C SER A 161 1.34 0.70 16.78
N TYR A 162 1.52 0.72 15.46
CA TYR A 162 0.39 0.90 14.55
C TYR A 162 -0.42 -0.39 14.41
N PRO A 163 -1.77 -0.31 14.55
CA PRO A 163 -2.64 -1.46 14.42
C PRO A 163 -2.92 -1.85 12.96
N MET A 164 -2.44 -1.07 12.00
CA MET A 164 -2.65 -1.30 10.58
C MET A 164 -1.70 -2.35 10.03
N THR A 165 -2.17 -3.15 9.09
CA THR A 165 -1.35 -4.09 8.32
C THR A 165 -0.25 -3.34 7.57
N LEU A 166 0.99 -3.80 7.69
CA LEU A 166 2.17 -3.22 7.05
C LEU A 166 2.52 -4.01 5.79
N ILE A 167 2.83 -3.31 4.69
CA ILE A 167 3.19 -3.95 3.44
C ILE A 167 4.53 -3.39 2.96
N MET A 168 5.45 -4.27 2.60
CA MET A 168 6.81 -3.93 2.18
C MET A 168 7.23 -4.76 0.98
N TYR A 169 8.09 -4.20 0.15
CA TYR A 169 8.84 -4.95 -0.85
C TYR A 169 10.21 -5.33 -0.30
N GLU A 170 10.71 -6.50 -0.67
CA GLU A 170 12.07 -6.88 -0.32
C GLU A 170 12.72 -7.76 -1.38
N ALA A 171 14.05 -7.65 -1.46
CA ALA A 171 14.86 -8.45 -2.35
C ALA A 171 15.28 -9.78 -1.67
N PRO A 172 15.40 -10.90 -2.43
CA PRO A 172 15.71 -12.21 -1.88
C PRO A 172 16.97 -12.24 -1.00
N HIS A 173 18.00 -11.54 -1.43
CA HIS A 173 19.29 -11.50 -0.70
C HIS A 173 19.24 -10.69 0.60
N ARG A 174 18.12 -10.04 0.91
CA ARG A 174 17.94 -9.18 2.10
C ARG A 174 16.83 -9.68 3.02
N ILE A 175 15.96 -10.57 2.54
CA ILE A 175 14.72 -10.97 3.24
C ILE A 175 15.00 -11.53 4.65
N GLU A 176 16.00 -12.39 4.82
CA GLU A 176 16.35 -12.97 6.13
C GLU A 176 16.71 -11.87 7.14
N LYS A 177 17.61 -10.96 6.75
CA LYS A 177 18.05 -9.86 7.60
C LYS A 177 16.90 -8.88 7.92
N MET A 178 16.02 -8.64 6.96
CA MET A 178 14.85 -7.79 7.14
C MET A 178 13.86 -8.43 8.12
N LEU A 179 13.56 -9.73 7.97
CA LEU A 179 12.67 -10.45 8.87
C LEU A 179 13.23 -10.52 10.30
N GLN A 180 14.55 -10.68 10.48
CA GLN A 180 15.17 -10.59 11.79
C GLN A 180 14.93 -9.20 12.42
N SER A 181 15.13 -8.13 11.65
CA SER A 181 14.85 -6.77 12.13
C SER A 181 13.37 -6.55 12.47
N CYS A 182 12.45 -7.15 11.70
CA CYS A 182 11.02 -7.12 12.00
C CYS A 182 10.70 -7.86 13.30
N LEU A 183 11.27 -9.05 13.52
CA LEU A 183 11.09 -9.82 14.74
C LEU A 183 11.57 -9.04 15.98
N ASP A 184 12.77 -8.44 15.87
CA ASP A 184 13.38 -7.68 16.97
C ASP A 184 12.61 -6.40 17.34
N VAL A 185 11.97 -5.75 16.37
CA VAL A 185 11.29 -4.45 16.57
C VAL A 185 9.79 -4.60 16.75
N LEU A 186 9.14 -5.40 15.89
CA LEU A 186 7.68 -5.52 15.86
C LEU A 186 7.17 -6.66 16.75
N GLY A 187 8.04 -7.61 17.15
CA GLY A 187 7.65 -8.86 17.81
C GLY A 187 7.26 -9.95 16.80
N ASP A 188 6.83 -11.09 17.32
CA ASP A 188 6.51 -12.29 16.51
C ASP A 188 5.08 -12.23 15.95
N ARG A 189 4.85 -11.27 15.04
CA ARG A 189 3.55 -11.06 14.39
C ARG A 189 3.27 -12.08 13.30
N HIS A 190 1.99 -12.26 12.97
CA HIS A 190 1.58 -12.97 11.77
C HIS A 190 2.04 -12.23 10.53
N ILE A 191 2.56 -13.00 9.56
CA ILE A 191 3.01 -12.47 8.28
C ILE A 191 2.56 -13.36 7.12
N CYS A 192 2.48 -12.76 5.95
CA CYS A 192 2.39 -13.45 4.67
C CYS A 192 3.52 -12.96 3.77
N ILE A 193 4.33 -13.88 3.28
CA ILE A 193 5.27 -13.62 2.19
C ILE A 193 4.59 -14.05 0.90
N ALA A 194 4.39 -13.11 -0.01
CA ALA A 194 3.91 -13.36 -1.36
C ALA A 194 5.09 -13.18 -2.32
N ARG A 195 5.44 -14.22 -3.08
CA ARG A 195 6.56 -14.15 -4.01
C ARG A 195 6.19 -14.59 -5.41
N GLU A 196 6.90 -14.07 -6.40
CA GLU A 196 6.71 -14.41 -7.82
C GLU A 196 5.24 -14.29 -8.27
N LEU A 197 4.54 -13.27 -7.74
CA LEU A 197 3.12 -13.01 -8.01
C LEU A 197 2.84 -13.00 -9.51
N THR A 198 1.76 -13.63 -9.92
CA THR A 198 1.28 -13.79 -11.29
C THR A 198 2.13 -14.69 -12.20
N LYS A 199 3.30 -15.17 -11.72
CA LYS A 199 4.22 -16.04 -12.44
C LYS A 199 3.93 -17.53 -12.15
N VAL A 200 4.58 -18.43 -12.89
CA VAL A 200 4.42 -19.89 -12.73
C VAL A 200 4.81 -20.38 -11.32
N HIS A 201 5.70 -19.65 -10.66
CA HIS A 201 6.18 -19.98 -9.32
C HIS A 201 5.57 -19.09 -8.23
N GLU A 202 4.37 -18.58 -8.46
CA GLU A 202 3.63 -17.82 -7.45
C GLU A 202 3.45 -18.63 -6.17
N GLU A 203 3.80 -18.04 -5.03
CA GLU A 203 3.73 -18.70 -3.74
C GLU A 203 3.36 -17.72 -2.63
N PHE A 204 2.53 -18.20 -1.71
CA PHE A 204 2.17 -17.51 -0.47
C PHE A 204 2.59 -18.34 0.73
N ILE A 205 3.48 -17.80 1.58
CA ILE A 205 3.94 -18.43 2.81
C ILE A 205 3.36 -17.67 3.99
N ARG A 206 2.54 -18.34 4.82
CA ARG A 206 1.81 -17.71 5.93
C ARG A 206 2.24 -18.34 7.25
N GLY A 207 2.43 -17.52 8.28
CA GLY A 207 2.81 -17.96 9.62
C GLY A 207 3.16 -16.79 10.50
N THR A 208 3.93 -17.02 11.56
CA THR A 208 4.57 -15.96 12.34
C THR A 208 5.99 -15.71 11.81
N ILE A 209 6.57 -14.54 12.11
CA ILE A 209 7.91 -14.17 11.66
C ILE A 209 8.93 -15.24 12.08
N SER A 210 8.86 -15.70 13.34
CA SER A 210 9.78 -16.71 13.88
C SER A 210 9.71 -18.07 13.17
N LYS A 211 8.53 -18.45 12.64
CA LYS A 211 8.34 -19.69 11.89
C LYS A 211 8.85 -19.62 10.46
N ILE A 212 8.82 -18.43 9.85
CA ILE A 212 9.23 -18.24 8.46
C ILE A 212 10.72 -17.89 8.35
N LEU A 213 11.28 -17.22 9.35
CA LEU A 213 12.69 -16.79 9.38
C LEU A 213 13.69 -17.92 9.04
N PRO A 214 13.54 -19.18 9.53
CA PRO A 214 14.50 -20.24 9.23
C PRO A 214 14.60 -20.64 7.74
N ILE A 215 13.54 -20.38 6.95
CA ILE A 215 13.53 -20.71 5.50
C ILE A 215 13.74 -19.46 4.64
N ALA A 216 13.90 -18.29 5.24
CA ALA A 216 13.95 -17.02 4.52
C ALA A 216 15.12 -16.93 3.52
N SER A 217 16.29 -17.52 3.86
CA SER A 217 17.47 -17.54 2.99
C SER A 217 17.29 -18.37 1.71
N GLU A 218 16.28 -19.26 1.65
CA GLU A 218 15.98 -20.11 0.49
C GLU A 218 15.06 -19.41 -0.52
N LEU A 219 14.42 -18.31 -0.11
CA LEU A 219 13.44 -17.60 -0.92
C LEU A 219 14.11 -16.90 -2.11
N LYS A 220 13.51 -17.04 -3.29
CA LYS A 220 13.99 -16.45 -4.54
C LYS A 220 12.87 -15.64 -5.22
N GLY A 221 13.27 -14.79 -6.14
CA GLY A 221 12.35 -14.00 -6.94
C GLY A 221 11.94 -12.69 -6.27
N GLU A 222 10.89 -12.06 -6.75
CA GLU A 222 10.35 -10.81 -6.22
C GLU A 222 9.42 -11.08 -5.04
N ILE A 223 9.60 -10.35 -3.96
CA ILE A 223 8.94 -10.62 -2.70
C ILE A 223 8.15 -9.40 -2.21
N VAL A 224 6.90 -9.66 -1.84
CA VAL A 224 6.06 -8.74 -1.04
C VAL A 224 5.88 -9.36 0.34
N VAL A 225 6.14 -8.58 1.37
CA VAL A 225 5.92 -8.96 2.77
C VAL A 225 4.73 -8.20 3.33
N VAL A 226 3.75 -8.91 3.84
CA VAL A 226 2.57 -8.36 4.50
C VAL A 226 2.63 -8.78 5.96
N ILE A 227 2.69 -7.81 6.89
CA ILE A 227 2.81 -8.05 8.34
C ILE A 227 1.57 -7.52 9.05
N GLU A 228 1.03 -8.31 9.95
CA GLU A 228 -0.07 -7.91 10.83
C GLU A 228 0.29 -6.65 11.63
N GLY A 229 -0.68 -5.77 11.83
CA GLY A 229 -0.54 -4.60 12.68
C GLY A 229 -0.33 -4.97 14.16
N ASN A 230 -0.03 -3.98 15.00
CA ASN A 230 0.05 -4.20 16.44
C ASN A 230 -1.34 -4.52 17.00
N GLN A 231 -1.49 -5.68 17.63
CA GLN A 231 -2.73 -6.11 18.27
C GLN A 231 -2.78 -5.77 19.78
N ASP A 232 -1.65 -5.34 20.38
CA ASP A 232 -1.57 -5.07 21.82
C ASP A 232 -2.54 -3.96 22.30
N ASP A 233 -2.95 -3.06 21.39
CA ASP A 233 -3.93 -2.02 21.66
C ASP A 233 -5.38 -2.45 21.32
N TYR A 234 -5.55 -3.55 20.54
CA TYR A 234 -6.87 -4.16 20.28
C TYR A 234 -7.24 -5.20 21.33
N GLU A 235 -6.25 -5.86 21.92
CA GLU A 235 -6.33 -6.75 23.08
C GLU A 235 -5.79 -6.10 24.36
N LYS A 236 -5.77 -4.80 24.49
CA LYS A 236 -6.01 -4.33 25.83
C LYS A 236 -7.38 -4.91 26.16
N ASP A 237 -7.37 -6.06 26.82
CA ASP A 237 -8.40 -6.41 27.77
C ASP A 237 -8.77 -5.09 28.42
N VAL A 238 -9.82 -4.49 27.90
CA VAL A 238 -10.43 -3.39 28.58
C VAL A 238 -10.82 -4.05 29.88
N ASP A 239 -9.98 -3.86 30.91
CA ASP A 239 -10.29 -4.43 32.21
C ASP A 239 -11.68 -3.91 32.53
N MET A 240 -12.66 -4.77 32.19
CA MET A 240 -14.08 -4.42 32.35
C MET A 240 -14.35 -4.03 33.78
N GLY A 241 -13.51 -4.52 34.74
CA GLY A 241 -13.48 -4.08 36.11
C GLY A 241 -13.00 -2.62 36.26
N GLN A 242 -11.98 -2.20 35.52
CA GLN A 242 -11.55 -0.79 35.53
C GLN A 242 -12.60 0.14 34.94
N ILE A 243 -13.24 -0.28 33.84
CA ILE A 243 -14.35 0.50 33.25
C ILE A 243 -15.51 0.65 34.21
N LEU A 244 -15.88 -0.45 34.86
CA LEU A 244 -16.94 -0.43 35.88
C LEU A 244 -16.58 0.49 37.03
N ASN A 245 -15.32 0.44 37.52
CA ASN A 245 -14.80 1.32 38.55
C ASN A 245 -14.82 2.80 38.12
N MET A 246 -14.43 3.12 36.87
CA MET A 246 -14.49 4.48 36.34
C MET A 246 -15.94 5.02 36.30
N VAL A 247 -16.90 4.19 35.85
CA VAL A 247 -18.31 4.57 35.85
C VAL A 247 -18.82 4.77 37.26
N ASN A 248 -18.51 3.85 38.20
CA ASN A 248 -18.94 3.95 39.59
C ASN A 248 -18.35 5.21 40.28
N THR A 249 -17.05 5.49 40.10
CA THR A 249 -16.41 6.70 40.63
C THR A 249 -17.09 7.98 40.08
N SER A 250 -17.47 7.99 38.79
CA SER A 250 -18.18 9.11 38.21
C SER A 250 -19.59 9.28 38.81
N ILE A 251 -20.29 8.15 39.10
CA ILE A 251 -21.60 8.17 39.77
C ILE A 251 -21.46 8.66 41.21
N GLU A 252 -20.47 8.19 41.95
CA GLU A 252 -20.18 8.62 43.32
C GLU A 252 -19.81 10.09 43.39
N SER A 253 -19.24 10.67 42.33
CA SER A 253 -19.00 12.12 42.23
C SER A 253 -20.25 12.96 41.89
N GLY A 254 -21.43 12.32 41.75
CA GLY A 254 -22.71 12.99 41.56
C GLY A 254 -23.21 13.00 40.11
N MET A 255 -22.57 12.27 39.20
CA MET A 255 -23.09 12.14 37.82
C MET A 255 -24.25 11.13 37.76
N SER A 256 -25.20 11.38 36.85
CA SER A 256 -26.17 10.33 36.52
C SER A 256 -25.48 9.17 35.78
N THR A 257 -26.00 7.95 35.94
CA THR A 257 -25.45 6.76 35.26
C THR A 257 -25.25 6.95 33.74
N SER A 258 -26.23 7.61 33.10
CA SER A 258 -26.15 7.89 31.65
C SER A 258 -25.06 8.91 31.31
N ALA A 259 -24.81 9.89 32.16
CA ALA A 259 -23.75 10.88 31.99
C ALA A 259 -22.36 10.23 32.24
N ALA A 260 -22.22 9.42 33.28
CA ALA A 260 -21.01 8.67 33.58
C ALA A 260 -20.64 7.72 32.44
N ILE A 261 -21.57 6.95 31.89
CA ILE A 261 -21.35 6.08 30.73
C ILE A 261 -20.88 6.90 29.53
N LYS A 262 -21.48 8.07 29.27
CA LYS A 262 -21.09 8.94 28.17
C LYS A 262 -19.65 9.50 28.32
N GLU A 263 -19.31 9.88 29.54
CA GLU A 263 -17.98 10.43 29.85
C GLU A 263 -16.91 9.35 29.74
N VAL A 264 -17.13 8.15 30.33
CA VAL A 264 -16.20 7.04 30.25
C VAL A 264 -16.05 6.54 28.81
N ALA A 265 -17.14 6.50 28.02
CA ALA A 265 -17.07 6.18 26.59
C ALA A 265 -16.18 7.16 25.80
N LYS A 266 -16.23 8.44 26.14
CA LYS A 266 -15.39 9.48 25.52
C LYS A 266 -13.91 9.33 25.91
N GLN A 267 -13.64 8.99 27.18
CA GLN A 267 -12.27 8.83 27.69
C GLN A 267 -11.60 7.55 27.20
N THR A 268 -12.36 6.47 27.06
CA THR A 268 -11.83 5.13 26.79
C THR A 268 -11.95 4.72 25.32
N GLY A 269 -12.76 5.42 24.51
CA GLY A 269 -13.06 5.05 23.12
C GLY A 269 -14.02 3.87 22.98
N ILE A 270 -14.50 3.28 24.09
CA ILE A 270 -15.45 2.17 24.09
C ILE A 270 -16.86 2.66 23.75
N SER A 271 -17.60 1.86 23.02
CA SER A 271 -18.97 2.26 22.66
C SER A 271 -19.87 2.38 23.91
N LYS A 272 -20.76 3.37 23.92
CA LYS A 272 -21.71 3.58 25.02
C LYS A 272 -22.56 2.33 25.27
N ASN A 273 -22.91 1.59 24.23
CA ASN A 273 -23.72 0.37 24.35
C ASN A 273 -22.97 -0.72 25.10
N GLN A 274 -21.66 -0.94 24.79
CA GLN A 274 -20.83 -1.90 25.51
C GLN A 274 -20.70 -1.55 27.00
N ILE A 275 -20.47 -0.27 27.33
CA ILE A 275 -20.39 0.16 28.74
C ILE A 275 -21.75 0.04 29.42
N TYR A 276 -22.84 0.37 28.73
CA TYR A 276 -24.20 0.21 29.25
C TYR A 276 -24.52 -1.23 29.59
N ASP A 277 -24.22 -2.17 28.69
CA ASP A 277 -24.46 -3.61 28.90
C ASP A 277 -23.60 -4.14 30.05
N LEU A 278 -22.37 -3.66 30.20
CA LEU A 278 -21.49 -3.97 31.32
C LEU A 278 -22.07 -3.50 32.66
N VAL A 279 -22.54 -2.25 32.74
CA VAL A 279 -23.11 -1.65 33.97
C VAL A 279 -24.43 -2.32 34.37
N HIS A 280 -25.21 -2.81 33.40
CA HIS A 280 -26.55 -3.40 33.64
C HIS A 280 -26.54 -4.92 33.60
N GLY A 281 -25.36 -5.58 33.57
CA GLY A 281 -25.21 -7.02 33.69
C GLY A 281 -25.78 -7.85 32.52
N LYS A 282 -25.92 -7.24 31.34
CA LYS A 282 -26.28 -7.94 30.10
C LYS A 282 -25.00 -8.48 29.43
N THR A 283 -24.39 -9.50 30.02
CA THR A 283 -23.40 -10.33 29.35
C THR A 283 -24.10 -11.18 28.30
N ASP A 284 -23.82 -10.97 27.03
CA ASP A 284 -24.25 -11.85 25.94
C ASP A 284 -23.72 -13.28 26.18
N GLN A 285 -24.60 -14.17 26.59
CA GLN A 285 -24.41 -15.60 26.43
C GLN A 285 -24.59 -15.91 24.92
N LYS A 286 -23.57 -15.66 24.13
CA LYS A 286 -23.39 -16.29 22.82
C LYS A 286 -22.01 -16.92 22.80
N GLY A 287 -21.93 -18.04 23.52
CA GLY A 287 -20.87 -19.00 23.40
C GLY A 287 -21.21 -20.01 22.32
N VAL A 288 -20.16 -20.40 21.66
CA VAL A 288 -19.89 -21.74 21.14
C VAL A 288 -21.03 -22.43 20.36
N CYS A 289 -20.93 -22.40 19.05
CA CYS A 289 -21.12 -23.53 18.13
C CYS A 289 -20.16 -23.38 16.95
#